data_aac4907fff57d9a2fec80d7c94cf66bb
#
_entry.id   aac4907fff57d9a2fec80d7c94cf66bb
#
_cell.length_a   1.000
_cell.length_b   1.000
_cell.length_c   1.000
_cell.angle_alpha   90.00
_cell.angle_beta   90.00
_cell.angle_gamma   90.00
#
_symmetry.space_group_name_H-M   'P 1'
#
loop_
_entity.id
_entity.type
_entity.pdbx_description
1 polymer ?
#
loop_
_entity_poly.entity_id
_entity_poly.type
_entity_poly.pdbx_seq_one_letter_code
_entity_poly.pdbx_strand_id
1 'polypeptide(L)'
;AHNYERPEIQDVADFVGDSLGLSREAAKTEADVIVFCGVHFMAETAAILSPQKTVLLPDLAAGCSLASTIDAEQLRAWKAQHPGAVVVAYVNTTAEVKAESDYCCTSSNAVEVVNAIPADKEILFLPDMFLGAHVRRESRRENIHVWLGECHVHAGIDPEHISNMRAQHPGAEFLIHPECGCATPVVEAISAGAIDADNVHILSTEGMIKRPSQTDQDTFIVATEIGILHRLRRANPTKHFIAANDRAQCAYMKVTTLPKVRDALLHMQQRITVPD
;
A
#
# COMPACT_ATOMS: atom_id res chain seq x y z
N ALA A 1 -1.92 -12.85 -5.43
CA ALA A 1 -1.49 -11.69 -6.23
C ALA A 1 -1.92 -10.38 -5.56
N HIS A 2 -1.10 -9.36 -5.66
CA HIS A 2 -1.47 -8.02 -5.20
C HIS A 2 -2.48 -7.36 -6.16
N ASN A 3 -3.35 -6.47 -5.63
CA ASN A 3 -4.35 -5.71 -6.39
C ASN A 3 -3.78 -4.87 -7.55
N TYR A 4 -2.47 -4.58 -7.52
CA TYR A 4 -1.77 -3.78 -8.55
C TYR A 4 -1.09 -4.63 -9.62
N GLU A 5 -1.20 -5.94 -9.56
CA GLU A 5 -0.67 -6.82 -10.59
C GLU A 5 -1.42 -6.68 -11.92
N ARG A 6 -0.86 -7.26 -12.96
CA ARG A 6 -1.51 -7.37 -14.28
C ARG A 6 -2.83 -8.12 -14.16
N PRO A 7 -3.87 -7.78 -14.96
CA PRO A 7 -5.15 -8.48 -14.94
C PRO A 7 -5.02 -10.00 -15.03
N GLU A 8 -4.20 -10.50 -15.97
CA GLU A 8 -3.98 -11.93 -16.18
C GLU A 8 -3.32 -12.64 -14.98
N ILE A 9 -2.54 -11.91 -14.17
CA ILE A 9 -1.97 -12.44 -12.93
C ILE A 9 -3.02 -12.50 -11.83
N GLN A 10 -3.85 -11.45 -11.73
CA GLN A 10 -4.97 -11.44 -10.78
C GLN A 10 -5.99 -12.55 -11.09
N ASP A 11 -6.21 -12.86 -12.37
CA ASP A 11 -7.20 -13.84 -12.80
C ASP A 11 -6.80 -15.29 -12.50
N VAL A 12 -5.50 -15.61 -12.47
CA VAL A 12 -5.00 -16.96 -12.17
C VAL A 12 -4.63 -17.16 -10.70
N ALA A 13 -4.67 -16.11 -9.88
CA ALA A 13 -4.30 -16.18 -8.48
C ALA A 13 -5.42 -16.79 -7.63
N ASP A 14 -5.05 -17.66 -6.67
CA ASP A 14 -5.99 -18.20 -5.67
C ASP A 14 -6.53 -17.08 -4.77
N PHE A 15 -5.71 -16.08 -4.47
CA PHE A 15 -6.07 -14.91 -3.68
C PHE A 15 -5.58 -13.62 -4.31
N VAL A 16 -6.42 -12.60 -4.30
CA VAL A 16 -6.08 -11.23 -4.69
C VAL A 16 -6.40 -10.30 -3.53
N GLY A 17 -5.43 -9.48 -3.11
CA GLY A 17 -5.60 -8.61 -1.95
C GLY A 17 -4.56 -7.51 -1.85
N ASP A 18 -4.57 -6.83 -0.70
CA ASP A 18 -3.52 -5.91 -0.28
C ASP A 18 -2.35 -6.65 0.38
N SER A 19 -1.28 -5.92 0.72
CA SER A 19 -0.06 -6.51 1.29
C SER A 19 -0.29 -7.30 2.57
N LEU A 20 -1.14 -6.78 3.48
CA LEU A 20 -1.41 -7.43 4.77
C LEU A 20 -2.36 -8.61 4.60
N GLY A 21 -3.43 -8.44 3.82
CA GLY A 21 -4.40 -9.48 3.53
C GLY A 21 -3.72 -10.71 2.93
N LEU A 22 -2.87 -10.49 1.91
CA LEU A 22 -2.11 -11.56 1.26
C LEU A 22 -1.14 -12.27 2.21
N SER A 23 -0.42 -11.51 3.06
CA SER A 23 0.50 -12.12 4.03
C SER A 23 -0.23 -12.95 5.07
N ARG A 24 -1.43 -12.53 5.50
CA ARG A 24 -2.28 -13.30 6.40
C ARG A 24 -2.84 -14.56 5.74
N GLU A 25 -3.24 -14.48 4.46
CA GLU A 25 -3.68 -15.67 3.71
C GLU A 25 -2.51 -16.63 3.47
N ALA A 26 -1.32 -16.13 3.17
CA ALA A 26 -0.11 -16.93 3.07
C ALA A 26 0.18 -17.70 4.38
N ALA A 27 -0.06 -17.07 5.54
CA ALA A 27 0.12 -17.73 6.84
C ALA A 27 -0.94 -18.81 7.13
N LYS A 28 -2.16 -18.66 6.63
CA LYS A 28 -3.28 -19.58 6.90
C LYS A 28 -3.36 -20.76 5.95
N THR A 29 -2.93 -20.60 4.67
CA THR A 29 -3.02 -21.68 3.68
C THR A 29 -2.28 -22.92 4.12
N GLU A 30 -2.76 -24.11 3.73
CA GLU A 30 -2.09 -25.39 3.96
C GLU A 30 -0.98 -25.67 2.92
N ALA A 31 -0.86 -24.85 1.89
CA ALA A 31 0.17 -25.02 0.86
C ALA A 31 1.57 -24.83 1.41
N ASP A 32 2.49 -25.73 1.06
CA ASP A 32 3.91 -25.66 1.44
C ASP A 32 4.68 -24.61 0.61
N VAL A 33 4.17 -24.30 -0.58
CA VAL A 33 4.80 -23.38 -1.54
C VAL A 33 3.84 -22.25 -1.85
N ILE A 34 4.33 -21.02 -1.73
CA ILE A 34 3.60 -19.79 -2.03
C ILE A 34 4.32 -19.08 -3.17
N VAL A 35 3.66 -18.90 -4.32
CA VAL A 35 4.13 -17.96 -5.34
C VAL A 35 3.50 -16.60 -5.05
N PHE A 36 4.33 -15.67 -4.58
CA PHE A 36 3.88 -14.34 -4.21
C PHE A 36 4.01 -13.40 -5.41
N CYS A 37 2.90 -13.12 -6.11
CA CYS A 37 2.85 -12.16 -7.20
C CYS A 37 2.63 -10.76 -6.63
N GLY A 38 3.71 -10.02 -6.48
CA GLY A 38 3.80 -8.70 -5.89
C GLY A 38 5.25 -8.22 -5.94
N VAL A 39 5.67 -7.42 -4.97
CA VAL A 39 7.04 -6.91 -4.86
C VAL A 39 7.80 -7.54 -3.70
N HIS A 40 9.13 -7.38 -3.71
CA HIS A 40 10.08 -8.11 -2.87
C HIS A 40 9.72 -8.04 -1.37
N PHE A 41 9.48 -6.85 -0.80
CA PHE A 41 9.15 -6.72 0.63
C PHE A 41 7.87 -7.45 1.05
N MET A 42 6.92 -7.65 0.13
CA MET A 42 5.70 -8.41 0.39
C MET A 42 6.00 -9.90 0.51
N ALA A 43 6.86 -10.42 -0.37
CA ALA A 43 7.32 -11.80 -0.31
C ALA A 43 8.18 -12.06 0.93
N GLU A 44 9.03 -11.10 1.34
CA GLU A 44 9.74 -11.14 2.63
C GLU A 44 8.75 -11.19 3.80
N THR A 45 7.71 -10.35 3.80
CA THR A 45 6.69 -10.35 4.86
C THR A 45 5.98 -11.70 4.94
N ALA A 46 5.65 -12.30 3.79
CA ALA A 46 5.07 -13.65 3.75
C ALA A 46 6.03 -14.71 4.30
N ALA A 47 7.32 -14.61 3.99
CA ALA A 47 8.36 -15.52 4.51
C ALA A 47 8.54 -15.36 6.04
N ILE A 48 8.53 -14.14 6.56
CA ILE A 48 8.59 -13.86 8.01
C ILE A 48 7.40 -14.48 8.75
N LEU A 49 6.18 -14.32 8.21
CA LEU A 49 4.96 -14.85 8.83
C LEU A 49 4.77 -16.35 8.63
N SER A 50 5.50 -16.95 7.70
CA SER A 50 5.39 -18.36 7.34
C SER A 50 6.77 -18.99 7.14
N PRO A 51 7.65 -19.00 8.16
CA PRO A 51 9.05 -19.43 8.01
C PRO A 51 9.20 -20.90 7.61
N GLN A 52 8.17 -21.73 7.87
CA GLN A 52 8.13 -23.14 7.48
C GLN A 52 7.79 -23.36 5.98
N LYS A 53 7.35 -22.30 5.26
CA LYS A 53 6.93 -22.44 3.87
C LYS A 53 8.00 -21.94 2.91
N THR A 54 7.93 -22.41 1.67
CA THR A 54 8.74 -21.87 0.58
C THR A 54 8.01 -20.74 -0.09
N VAL A 55 8.53 -19.52 0.01
CA VAL A 55 7.99 -18.34 -0.69
C VAL A 55 8.83 -18.07 -1.94
N LEU A 56 8.18 -18.03 -3.09
CA LEU A 56 8.79 -17.74 -4.40
C LEU A 56 8.30 -16.37 -4.88
N LEU A 57 9.21 -15.56 -5.38
CA LEU A 57 8.91 -14.31 -6.09
C LEU A 57 9.20 -14.54 -7.59
N PRO A 58 8.23 -14.39 -8.51
CA PRO A 58 8.43 -14.73 -9.92
C PRO A 58 9.55 -13.95 -10.61
N ASP A 59 9.90 -12.76 -10.11
CA ASP A 59 11.01 -11.95 -10.61
C ASP A 59 11.64 -11.13 -9.47
N LEU A 60 12.93 -11.27 -9.24
CA LEU A 60 13.66 -10.49 -8.22
C LEU A 60 13.80 -9.01 -8.57
N ALA A 61 13.56 -8.60 -9.83
CA ALA A 61 13.47 -7.20 -10.22
C ALA A 61 12.17 -6.53 -9.75
N ALA A 62 11.21 -7.29 -9.17
CA ALA A 62 9.99 -6.77 -8.56
C ALA A 62 10.31 -6.04 -7.24
N GLY A 63 11.02 -4.91 -7.33
CA GLY A 63 11.38 -4.03 -6.22
C GLY A 63 10.26 -3.08 -5.80
N CYS A 64 10.61 -2.11 -4.94
CA CYS A 64 9.70 -1.03 -4.53
C CYS A 64 10.49 0.24 -4.29
N SER A 65 10.18 1.33 -5.02
CA SER A 65 10.86 2.62 -4.86
C SER A 65 10.68 3.19 -3.45
N LEU A 66 9.50 3.03 -2.86
CA LEU A 66 9.23 3.48 -1.49
C LEU A 66 10.06 2.68 -0.47
N ALA A 67 10.09 1.36 -0.58
CA ALA A 67 10.89 0.53 0.32
C ALA A 67 12.41 0.83 0.25
N SER A 68 12.87 1.34 -0.89
CA SER A 68 14.27 1.72 -1.10
C SER A 68 14.63 3.12 -0.62
N THR A 69 13.68 3.87 -0.04
CA THR A 69 13.95 5.23 0.48
C THR A 69 14.66 5.24 1.82
N ILE A 70 14.67 4.12 2.53
CA ILE A 70 15.34 3.95 3.82
C ILE A 70 15.93 2.54 3.93
N ASP A 71 17.12 2.44 4.48
CA ASP A 71 17.76 1.19 4.87
C ASP A 71 17.92 1.08 6.41
N ALA A 72 18.39 -0.08 6.87
CA ALA A 72 18.53 -0.34 8.31
C ALA A 72 19.60 0.54 8.97
N GLU A 73 20.66 0.94 8.25
CA GLU A 73 21.71 1.82 8.76
C GLU A 73 21.17 3.24 8.97
N GLN A 74 20.45 3.75 7.98
CA GLN A 74 19.78 5.05 8.07
C GLN A 74 18.76 5.08 9.21
N LEU A 75 17.99 3.99 9.39
CA LEU A 75 17.05 3.90 10.51
C LEU A 75 17.76 3.88 11.85
N ARG A 76 18.86 3.13 12.01
CA ARG A 76 19.68 3.15 13.24
C ARG A 76 20.24 4.55 13.54
N ALA A 77 20.71 5.26 12.51
CA ALA A 77 21.19 6.62 12.66
C ALA A 77 20.09 7.60 13.08
N TRP A 78 18.87 7.41 12.56
CA TRP A 78 17.72 8.22 12.94
C TRP A 78 17.24 7.92 14.37
N LYS A 79 17.17 6.65 14.77
CA LYS A 79 16.89 6.22 16.16
C LYS A 79 17.88 6.85 17.16
N ALA A 80 19.16 6.95 16.81
CA ALA A 80 20.17 7.55 17.67
C ALA A 80 19.94 9.05 17.93
N GLN A 81 19.27 9.76 17.03
CA GLN A 81 18.87 11.17 17.19
C GLN A 81 17.62 11.34 18.07
N HIS A 82 16.83 10.26 18.26
CA HIS A 82 15.58 10.25 19.03
C HIS A 82 15.60 9.13 20.08
N PRO A 83 16.41 9.22 21.15
CA PRO A 83 16.55 8.16 22.13
C PRO A 83 15.23 7.84 22.84
N GLY A 84 14.78 6.59 22.75
CA GLY A 84 13.54 6.12 23.37
C GLY A 84 12.27 6.36 22.55
N ALA A 85 12.39 6.88 21.33
CA ALA A 85 11.28 6.93 20.38
C ALA A 85 10.89 5.53 19.92
N VAL A 86 9.60 5.35 19.63
CA VAL A 86 9.01 4.11 19.11
C VAL A 86 9.01 4.15 17.60
N VAL A 87 9.52 3.11 16.97
CA VAL A 87 9.58 3.01 15.51
C VAL A 87 8.35 2.28 14.97
N VAL A 88 7.58 2.96 14.14
CA VAL A 88 6.43 2.41 13.43
C VAL A 88 6.75 2.35 11.93
N ALA A 89 6.96 1.16 11.42
CA ALA A 89 7.24 0.94 10.01
C ALA A 89 5.96 0.57 9.25
N TYR A 90 5.65 1.31 8.22
CA TYR A 90 4.75 0.84 7.18
C TYR A 90 5.37 -0.37 6.49
N VAL A 91 4.59 -1.41 6.20
CA VAL A 91 5.10 -2.70 5.67
C VAL A 91 5.88 -2.59 4.35
N ASN A 92 5.79 -1.44 3.65
CA ASN A 92 6.56 -1.14 2.45
C ASN A 92 8.03 -0.81 2.78
N THR A 93 8.69 -1.72 3.46
CA THR A 93 10.10 -1.68 3.90
C THR A 93 10.72 -3.06 3.77
N THR A 94 12.04 -3.15 3.70
CA THR A 94 12.76 -4.42 3.68
C THR A 94 12.67 -5.17 5.03
N ALA A 95 12.96 -6.45 5.03
CA ALA A 95 13.02 -7.25 6.26
C ALA A 95 14.02 -6.68 7.28
N GLU A 96 15.17 -6.18 6.80
CA GLU A 96 16.21 -5.55 7.62
C GLU A 96 15.71 -4.28 8.33
N VAL A 97 14.93 -3.44 7.65
CA VAL A 97 14.30 -2.26 8.26
C VAL A 97 13.23 -2.68 9.28
N LYS A 98 12.45 -3.74 8.97
CA LYS A 98 11.47 -4.28 9.92
C LYS A 98 12.13 -4.81 11.20
N ALA A 99 13.31 -5.43 11.10
CA ALA A 99 14.07 -5.93 12.25
C ALA A 99 14.51 -4.81 13.21
N GLU A 100 14.66 -3.57 12.71
CA GLU A 100 14.99 -2.39 13.52
C GLU A 100 13.74 -1.64 14.03
N SER A 101 12.53 -2.11 13.72
CA SER A 101 11.28 -1.44 14.03
C SER A 101 10.55 -2.11 15.20
N ASP A 102 9.81 -1.32 15.99
CA ASP A 102 9.03 -1.83 17.12
C ASP A 102 7.66 -2.34 16.67
N TYR A 103 7.06 -1.68 15.69
CA TYR A 103 5.75 -2.05 15.12
C TYR A 103 5.78 -1.97 13.61
N CYS A 104 5.03 -2.88 12.98
CA CYS A 104 4.69 -2.80 11.56
C CYS A 104 3.20 -2.51 11.39
N CYS A 105 2.87 -1.66 10.42
CA CYS A 105 1.50 -1.30 10.10
C CYS A 105 1.25 -1.33 8.58
N THR A 106 -0.02 -1.22 8.20
CA THR A 106 -0.45 -0.93 6.83
C THR A 106 -1.28 0.35 6.81
N SER A 107 -1.59 0.87 5.63
CA SER A 107 -2.48 2.03 5.49
C SER A 107 -3.87 1.82 6.11
N SER A 108 -4.30 0.56 6.32
CA SER A 108 -5.59 0.24 6.92
C SER A 108 -5.61 0.34 8.45
N ASN A 109 -4.46 0.22 9.13
CA ASN A 109 -4.40 0.16 10.60
C ASN A 109 -3.33 1.08 11.22
N ALA A 110 -2.65 1.90 10.43
CA ALA A 110 -1.56 2.76 10.91
C ALA A 110 -2.01 3.71 12.02
N VAL A 111 -3.19 4.30 11.91
CA VAL A 111 -3.77 5.19 12.95
C VAL A 111 -4.03 4.43 14.25
N GLU A 112 -4.56 3.21 14.16
CA GLU A 112 -4.83 2.35 15.33
C GLU A 112 -3.53 1.96 16.04
N VAL A 113 -2.50 1.54 15.27
CA VAL A 113 -1.18 1.20 15.80
C VAL A 113 -0.57 2.39 16.54
N VAL A 114 -0.59 3.57 15.93
CA VAL A 114 -0.06 4.80 16.54
C VAL A 114 -0.84 5.18 17.80
N ASN A 115 -2.16 5.05 17.81
CA ASN A 115 -3.00 5.34 18.97
C ASN A 115 -2.81 4.35 20.14
N ALA A 116 -2.33 3.14 19.87
CA ALA A 116 -2.00 2.15 20.90
C ALA A 116 -0.67 2.45 21.63
N ILE A 117 0.18 3.33 21.07
CA ILE A 117 1.44 3.74 21.68
C ILE A 117 1.18 4.84 22.73
N PRO A 118 1.79 4.79 23.93
CA PRO A 118 1.62 5.81 24.95
C PRO A 118 1.84 7.24 24.41
N ALA A 119 0.99 8.17 24.84
CA ALA A 119 0.93 9.52 24.26
C ALA A 119 2.20 10.36 24.49
N ASP A 120 2.97 10.05 25.53
CA ASP A 120 4.23 10.69 25.87
C ASP A 120 5.44 10.20 25.04
N LYS A 121 5.29 9.11 24.29
CA LYS A 121 6.35 8.55 23.46
C LYS A 121 6.43 9.28 22.12
N GLU A 122 7.65 9.68 21.74
CA GLU A 122 7.93 10.07 20.36
C GLU A 122 7.78 8.86 19.43
N ILE A 123 7.35 9.11 18.20
CA ILE A 123 7.20 8.09 17.17
C ILE A 123 8.03 8.46 15.96
N LEU A 124 8.82 7.52 15.46
CA LEU A 124 9.45 7.57 14.15
C LEU A 124 8.61 6.77 13.18
N PHE A 125 7.91 7.46 12.28
CA PHE A 125 7.04 6.84 11.28
C PHE A 125 7.75 6.81 9.92
N LEU A 126 7.85 5.66 9.32
CA LEU A 126 8.53 5.43 8.03
C LEU A 126 7.78 4.42 7.15
N PRO A 127 8.08 4.33 5.84
CA PRO A 127 8.92 5.21 5.06
C PRO A 127 8.16 6.30 4.29
N ASP A 128 6.81 6.31 4.27
CA ASP A 128 5.98 7.15 3.42
C ASP A 128 5.55 8.46 4.11
N MET A 129 5.90 9.59 3.48
CA MET A 129 5.61 10.90 4.04
C MET A 129 4.12 11.26 4.01
N PHE A 130 3.39 10.86 2.98
CA PHE A 130 1.96 11.19 2.84
C PHE A 130 1.12 10.37 3.81
N LEU A 131 1.39 9.06 3.92
CA LEU A 131 0.77 8.22 4.94
C LEU A 131 1.13 8.71 6.34
N GLY A 132 2.38 9.08 6.59
CA GLY A 132 2.82 9.65 7.87
C GLY A 132 2.09 10.93 8.23
N ALA A 133 1.89 11.85 7.28
CA ALA A 133 1.11 13.06 7.46
C ALA A 133 -0.37 12.75 7.74
N HIS A 134 -0.95 11.79 7.03
CA HIS A 134 -2.31 11.29 7.27
C HIS A 134 -2.45 10.74 8.70
N VAL A 135 -1.54 9.86 9.12
CA VAL A 135 -1.56 9.25 10.46
C VAL A 135 -1.41 10.31 11.55
N ARG A 136 -0.49 11.27 11.40
CA ARG A 136 -0.29 12.38 12.34
C ARG A 136 -1.57 13.20 12.53
N ARG A 137 -2.25 13.52 11.43
CA ARG A 137 -3.52 14.27 11.45
C ARG A 137 -4.64 13.49 12.13
N GLU A 138 -4.88 12.24 11.71
CA GLU A 138 -6.00 11.42 12.22
C GLU A 138 -5.80 11.02 13.69
N SER A 139 -4.57 10.73 14.10
CA SER A 139 -4.24 10.45 15.51
C SER A 139 -4.18 11.69 16.39
N ARG A 140 -4.14 12.91 15.80
CA ARG A 140 -3.95 14.19 16.48
C ARG A 140 -2.70 14.25 17.38
N ARG A 141 -1.65 13.52 16.98
CA ARG A 141 -0.38 13.47 17.73
C ARG A 141 0.65 14.38 17.09
N GLU A 142 1.25 15.28 17.89
CA GLU A 142 2.29 16.20 17.44
C GLU A 142 3.69 15.57 17.47
N ASN A 143 3.92 14.54 18.31
CA ASN A 143 5.19 13.90 18.54
C ASN A 143 5.47 12.73 17.58
N ILE A 144 5.05 12.87 16.33
CA ILE A 144 5.37 11.95 15.23
C ILE A 144 6.37 12.62 14.29
N HIS A 145 7.55 12.03 14.17
CA HIS A 145 8.55 12.37 13.17
C HIS A 145 8.35 11.45 11.98
N VAL A 146 8.28 12.02 10.79
CA VAL A 146 7.95 11.28 9.57
C VAL A 146 9.16 11.25 8.65
N TRP A 147 9.53 10.07 8.16
CA TRP A 147 10.52 9.90 7.11
C TRP A 147 10.00 10.46 5.78
N LEU A 148 10.86 11.17 5.04
CA LEU A 148 10.48 11.88 3.81
C LEU A 148 10.62 11.02 2.55
N GLY A 149 10.20 9.74 2.63
CA GLY A 149 10.10 8.86 1.47
C GLY A 149 8.73 8.97 0.80
N GLU A 150 8.66 8.60 -0.48
CA GLU A 150 7.43 8.61 -1.26
C GLU A 150 7.36 7.47 -2.27
N CYS A 151 6.17 7.03 -2.59
CA CYS A 151 5.91 6.12 -3.70
C CYS A 151 5.79 6.93 -4.99
N HIS A 152 6.69 6.71 -5.97
CA HIS A 152 6.69 7.46 -7.24
C HIS A 152 5.37 7.41 -8.01
N VAL A 153 4.59 6.33 -7.85
CA VAL A 153 3.28 6.19 -8.48
C VAL A 153 2.25 7.10 -7.81
N HIS A 154 2.17 7.03 -6.49
CA HIS A 154 1.19 7.79 -5.71
C HIS A 154 1.54 9.28 -5.63
N ALA A 155 2.83 9.63 -5.53
CA ALA A 155 3.29 11.02 -5.60
C ALA A 155 2.98 11.67 -6.96
N GLY A 156 2.93 10.87 -8.04
CA GLY A 156 2.56 11.34 -9.38
C GLY A 156 1.05 11.56 -9.59
N ILE A 157 0.20 11.33 -8.59
CA ILE A 157 -1.22 11.71 -8.59
C ILE A 157 -1.34 13.01 -7.80
N ASP A 158 -1.33 14.13 -8.50
CA ASP A 158 -1.34 15.46 -7.89
C ASP A 158 -2.77 16.03 -7.71
N PRO A 159 -2.93 17.15 -6.98
CA PRO A 159 -4.23 17.80 -6.77
C PRO A 159 -4.92 18.26 -8.04
N GLU A 160 -4.17 18.57 -9.11
CA GLU A 160 -4.74 19.00 -10.39
C GLU A 160 -5.50 17.85 -11.07
N HIS A 161 -4.97 16.62 -11.01
CA HIS A 161 -5.69 15.43 -11.48
C HIS A 161 -7.06 15.31 -10.78
N ILE A 162 -7.12 15.49 -9.46
CA ILE A 162 -8.37 15.43 -8.71
C ILE A 162 -9.33 16.54 -9.11
N SER A 163 -8.83 17.77 -9.21
CA SER A 163 -9.64 18.93 -9.60
C SER A 163 -10.24 18.77 -11.00
N ASN A 164 -9.46 18.29 -11.95
CA ASN A 164 -9.89 18.03 -13.31
C ASN A 164 -10.95 16.92 -13.38
N MET A 165 -10.74 15.83 -12.65
CA MET A 165 -11.72 14.73 -12.59
C MET A 165 -13.04 15.18 -11.95
N ARG A 166 -12.99 16.02 -10.91
CA ARG A 166 -14.21 16.57 -10.30
C ARG A 166 -15.02 17.44 -11.25
N ALA A 167 -14.35 18.27 -12.04
CA ALA A 167 -15.00 19.12 -13.04
C ALA A 167 -15.66 18.28 -14.14
N GLN A 168 -15.04 17.17 -14.55
CA GLN A 168 -15.54 16.28 -15.60
C GLN A 168 -16.63 15.31 -15.11
N HIS A 169 -16.61 14.93 -13.84
CA HIS A 169 -17.51 13.94 -13.26
C HIS A 169 -18.16 14.46 -11.96
N PRO A 170 -19.01 15.50 -12.06
CA PRO A 170 -19.71 16.05 -10.89
C PRO A 170 -20.63 14.96 -10.29
N GLY A 171 -20.48 14.69 -9.02
CA GLY A 171 -21.24 13.65 -8.31
C GLY A 171 -20.55 12.28 -8.22
N ALA A 172 -19.40 12.06 -8.84
CA ALA A 172 -18.61 10.85 -8.61
C ALA A 172 -18.04 10.80 -7.19
N GLU A 173 -17.94 9.62 -6.60
CA GLU A 173 -17.16 9.41 -5.38
C GLU A 173 -15.66 9.29 -5.70
N PHE A 174 -14.83 9.87 -4.83
CA PHE A 174 -13.38 9.81 -4.91
C PHE A 174 -12.82 8.81 -3.89
N LEU A 175 -12.12 7.81 -4.39
CA LEU A 175 -11.40 6.83 -3.59
C LEU A 175 -9.91 7.15 -3.68
N ILE A 176 -9.34 7.70 -2.60
CA ILE A 176 -7.98 8.22 -2.55
C ILE A 176 -7.14 7.36 -1.62
N HIS A 177 -5.99 6.88 -2.09
CA HIS A 177 -5.04 6.16 -1.23
C HIS A 177 -4.28 7.16 -0.34
N PRO A 178 -4.04 6.88 0.95
CA PRO A 178 -3.35 7.80 1.85
C PRO A 178 -1.88 8.07 1.48
N GLU A 179 -1.25 7.24 0.65
CA GLU A 179 0.07 7.50 0.05
C GLU A 179 0.02 8.49 -1.13
N CYS A 180 -1.17 8.88 -1.59
CA CYS A 180 -1.32 9.79 -2.73
C CYS A 180 -0.83 11.19 -2.36
N GLY A 181 -0.02 11.81 -3.24
CA GLY A 181 0.38 13.22 -3.10
C GLY A 181 -0.81 14.19 -3.09
N CYS A 182 -1.94 13.78 -3.65
CA CYS A 182 -3.20 14.51 -3.62
C CYS A 182 -3.96 14.43 -2.28
N ALA A 183 -3.64 13.48 -1.38
CA ALA A 183 -4.45 13.23 -0.18
C ALA A 183 -4.49 14.44 0.77
N THR A 184 -3.33 14.99 1.13
CA THR A 184 -3.24 16.15 2.04
C THR A 184 -3.93 17.40 1.46
N PRO A 185 -3.64 17.86 0.22
CA PRO A 185 -4.34 18.99 -0.38
C PRO A 185 -5.84 18.82 -0.50
N VAL A 186 -6.33 17.62 -0.76
CA VAL A 186 -7.78 17.35 -0.84
C VAL A 186 -8.42 17.50 0.54
N VAL A 187 -7.77 17.02 1.62
CA VAL A 187 -8.28 17.20 2.99
C VAL A 187 -8.26 18.66 3.41
N GLU A 188 -7.24 19.41 3.05
CA GLU A 188 -7.18 20.86 3.29
C GLU A 188 -8.32 21.58 2.56
N ALA A 189 -8.59 21.23 1.31
CA ALA A 189 -9.69 21.79 0.53
C ALA A 189 -11.09 21.44 1.14
N ILE A 190 -11.24 20.24 1.67
CA ILE A 190 -12.45 19.85 2.44
C ILE A 190 -12.56 20.71 3.70
N SER A 191 -11.49 20.87 4.46
CA SER A 191 -11.48 21.66 5.69
C SER A 191 -11.77 23.14 5.44
N ALA A 192 -11.37 23.67 4.28
CA ALA A 192 -11.68 25.02 3.82
C ALA A 192 -13.09 25.17 3.23
N GLY A 193 -13.89 24.10 3.13
CA GLY A 193 -15.20 24.10 2.50
C GLY A 193 -15.19 24.23 0.98
N ALA A 194 -14.04 24.08 0.34
CA ALA A 194 -13.89 24.13 -1.12
C ALA A 194 -14.28 22.81 -1.80
N ILE A 195 -14.29 21.72 -1.05
CA ILE A 195 -14.65 20.37 -1.49
C ILE A 195 -15.66 19.79 -0.49
N ASP A 196 -16.76 19.23 -1.00
CA ASP A 196 -17.68 18.46 -0.19
C ASP A 196 -17.04 17.15 0.28
N ALA A 197 -17.06 16.93 1.60
CA ALA A 197 -16.49 15.74 2.24
C ALA A 197 -17.26 14.45 1.90
N ASP A 198 -18.55 14.54 1.62
CA ASP A 198 -19.43 13.38 1.52
C ASP A 198 -19.05 12.43 0.37
N ASN A 199 -18.39 12.96 -0.66
CA ASN A 199 -17.97 12.21 -1.84
C ASN A 199 -16.45 11.93 -1.89
N VAL A 200 -15.72 12.11 -0.79
CA VAL A 200 -14.26 11.86 -0.75
C VAL A 200 -13.90 10.89 0.36
N HIS A 201 -13.28 9.79 -0.01
CA HIS A 201 -12.89 8.74 0.92
C HIS A 201 -11.39 8.46 0.82
N ILE A 202 -10.65 8.65 1.91
CA ILE A 202 -9.25 8.24 2.03
C ILE A 202 -9.24 6.82 2.57
N LEU A 203 -8.84 5.86 1.74
CA LEU A 203 -9.01 4.44 2.00
C LEU A 203 -7.75 3.65 1.61
N SER A 204 -7.46 2.58 2.34
CA SER A 204 -6.56 1.54 1.87
C SER A 204 -7.11 0.84 0.62
N THR A 205 -6.28 0.08 -0.09
CA THR A 205 -6.74 -0.67 -1.29
C THR A 205 -7.90 -1.60 -0.98
N GLU A 206 -7.92 -2.27 0.17
CA GLU A 206 -9.04 -3.12 0.58
C GLU A 206 -10.30 -2.29 0.90
N GLY A 207 -10.13 -1.12 1.50
CA GLY A 207 -11.23 -0.16 1.71
C GLY A 207 -11.84 0.30 0.38
N MET A 208 -11.00 0.58 -0.61
CA MET A 208 -11.47 0.95 -1.97
C MET A 208 -12.25 -0.17 -2.64
N ILE A 209 -11.84 -1.43 -2.46
CA ILE A 209 -12.57 -2.59 -3.02
C ILE A 209 -13.94 -2.75 -2.37
N LYS A 210 -14.05 -2.49 -1.06
CA LYS A 210 -15.30 -2.63 -0.31
C LYS A 210 -16.29 -1.49 -0.53
N ARG A 211 -15.81 -0.26 -0.67
CA ARG A 211 -16.65 0.95 -0.73
C ARG A 211 -17.77 0.87 -1.79
N PRO A 212 -17.53 0.43 -3.03
CA PRO A 212 -18.58 0.40 -4.06
C PRO A 212 -19.79 -0.46 -3.71
N SER A 213 -19.63 -1.49 -2.89
CA SER A 213 -20.75 -2.33 -2.44
C SER A 213 -21.56 -1.71 -1.28
N GLN A 214 -21.12 -0.59 -0.72
CA GLN A 214 -21.71 0.07 0.46
C GLN A 214 -22.44 1.37 0.09
N THR A 215 -22.55 1.70 -1.19
CA THR A 215 -23.15 2.93 -1.67
C THR A 215 -23.93 2.69 -2.96
N ASP A 216 -24.94 3.52 -3.20
CA ASP A 216 -25.73 3.53 -4.44
C ASP A 216 -25.04 4.32 -5.58
N GLN A 217 -23.90 4.93 -5.33
CA GLN A 217 -23.14 5.64 -6.35
C GLN A 217 -22.67 4.71 -7.46
N ASP A 218 -22.77 5.18 -8.69
CA ASP A 218 -22.41 4.41 -9.88
C ASP A 218 -21.03 4.73 -10.43
N THR A 219 -20.48 5.91 -10.12
CA THR A 219 -19.21 6.40 -10.69
C THR A 219 -18.20 6.70 -9.61
N PHE A 220 -16.98 6.18 -9.78
CA PHE A 220 -15.87 6.31 -8.83
C PHE A 220 -14.61 6.78 -9.55
N ILE A 221 -13.98 7.81 -9.00
CA ILE A 221 -12.63 8.24 -9.40
C ILE A 221 -11.64 7.59 -8.43
N VAL A 222 -10.69 6.85 -8.98
CA VAL A 222 -9.77 6.02 -8.19
C VAL A 222 -8.37 6.61 -8.26
N ALA A 223 -7.91 7.16 -7.15
CA ALA A 223 -6.60 7.79 -7.00
C ALA A 223 -5.61 6.84 -6.31
N THR A 224 -5.17 5.85 -7.07
CA THR A 224 -4.11 4.90 -6.73
C THR A 224 -3.60 4.23 -8.01
N GLU A 225 -2.77 3.19 -7.90
CA GLU A 225 -2.24 2.42 -9.02
C GLU A 225 -3.38 1.73 -9.82
N ILE A 226 -3.32 1.85 -11.16
CA ILE A 226 -4.44 1.50 -12.06
C ILE A 226 -4.79 0.01 -12.11
N GLY A 227 -3.91 -0.90 -11.66
CA GLY A 227 -4.16 -2.35 -11.64
C GLY A 227 -5.36 -2.74 -10.77
N ILE A 228 -5.67 -1.95 -9.75
CA ILE A 228 -6.84 -2.17 -8.88
C ILE A 228 -8.17 -2.10 -9.65
N LEU A 229 -8.20 -1.36 -10.77
CA LEU A 229 -9.40 -1.17 -11.58
C LEU A 229 -9.93 -2.50 -12.13
N HIS A 230 -9.05 -3.47 -12.39
CA HIS A 230 -9.45 -4.80 -12.83
C HIS A 230 -10.34 -5.48 -11.78
N ARG A 231 -9.90 -5.54 -10.53
CA ARG A 231 -10.67 -6.13 -9.43
C ARG A 231 -11.94 -5.35 -9.13
N LEU A 232 -11.88 -4.01 -9.14
CA LEU A 232 -13.04 -3.14 -8.92
C LEU A 232 -14.15 -3.39 -9.96
N ARG A 233 -13.80 -3.42 -11.24
CA ARG A 233 -14.74 -3.65 -12.35
C ARG A 233 -15.30 -5.06 -12.32
N ARG A 234 -14.48 -6.06 -11.99
CA ARG A 234 -14.91 -7.45 -11.89
C ARG A 234 -15.87 -7.68 -10.72
N ALA A 235 -15.63 -7.03 -9.57
CA ALA A 235 -16.49 -7.12 -8.41
C ALA A 235 -17.80 -6.33 -8.54
N ASN A 236 -17.82 -5.28 -9.38
CA ASN A 236 -18.96 -4.36 -9.53
C ASN A 236 -19.20 -4.05 -11.01
N PRO A 237 -19.71 -5.02 -11.81
CA PRO A 237 -19.78 -4.90 -13.27
C PRO A 237 -20.74 -3.82 -13.77
N THR A 238 -21.64 -3.32 -12.95
CA THR A 238 -22.62 -2.27 -13.28
C THR A 238 -22.13 -0.87 -12.95
N LYS A 239 -20.95 -0.75 -12.27
CA LYS A 239 -20.41 0.53 -11.82
C LYS A 239 -19.23 0.99 -12.68
N HIS A 240 -18.98 2.29 -12.70
CA HIS A 240 -17.94 2.93 -13.51
C HIS A 240 -16.75 3.32 -12.66
N PHE A 241 -15.55 2.83 -13.01
CA PHE A 241 -14.31 3.13 -12.33
C PHE A 241 -13.34 3.81 -13.28
N ILE A 242 -12.93 5.03 -12.92
CA ILE A 242 -12.07 5.92 -13.72
C ILE A 242 -10.80 6.18 -12.92
N ALA A 243 -9.63 6.03 -13.54
CA ALA A 243 -8.37 6.40 -12.90
C ALA A 243 -8.29 7.92 -12.75
N ALA A 244 -7.86 8.41 -11.59
CA ALA A 244 -7.53 9.82 -11.41
C ALA A 244 -6.36 10.25 -12.31
N ASN A 245 -5.39 9.35 -12.50
CA ASN A 245 -4.29 9.46 -13.45
C ASN A 245 -4.09 8.12 -14.15
N ASP A 246 -4.31 8.04 -15.45
CA ASP A 246 -4.18 6.83 -16.26
C ASP A 246 -2.74 6.32 -16.40
N ARG A 247 -1.74 7.16 -16.03
CA ARG A 247 -0.32 6.83 -16.00
C ARG A 247 0.15 6.31 -14.64
N ALA A 248 -0.72 6.26 -13.64
CA ALA A 248 -0.39 5.77 -12.30
C ALA A 248 -0.18 4.25 -12.30
N GLN A 249 0.89 3.80 -12.93
CA GLN A 249 1.26 2.39 -13.07
C GLN A 249 2.60 2.09 -12.41
N CYS A 250 2.63 1.07 -11.56
CA CYS A 250 3.85 0.59 -10.91
C CYS A 250 4.63 -0.35 -11.82
N ALA A 251 5.74 0.11 -12.39
CA ALA A 251 6.59 -0.72 -13.25
C ALA A 251 7.10 -1.98 -12.53
N TYR A 252 7.39 -1.89 -11.23
CA TYR A 252 7.86 -3.03 -10.42
C TYR A 252 6.81 -4.13 -10.26
N MET A 253 5.53 -3.78 -10.10
CA MET A 253 4.44 -4.76 -10.08
C MET A 253 4.23 -5.40 -11.46
N LYS A 254 4.50 -4.67 -12.54
CA LYS A 254 4.27 -5.14 -13.91
C LYS A 254 5.41 -6.01 -14.48
N VAL A 255 6.50 -6.26 -13.75
CA VAL A 255 7.54 -7.21 -14.18
C VAL A 255 7.09 -8.66 -14.03
N THR A 256 6.13 -8.94 -13.14
CA THR A 256 5.51 -10.26 -13.01
C THR A 256 4.67 -10.57 -14.25
N THR A 257 4.91 -11.72 -14.87
CA THR A 257 4.20 -12.21 -16.05
C THR A 257 3.84 -13.69 -15.90
N LEU A 258 2.84 -14.17 -16.61
CA LEU A 258 2.44 -15.59 -16.57
C LEU A 258 3.59 -16.58 -16.84
N PRO A 259 4.48 -16.35 -17.84
CA PRO A 259 5.66 -17.19 -18.01
C PRO A 259 6.56 -17.25 -16.78
N LYS A 260 6.82 -16.09 -16.11
CA LYS A 260 7.64 -16.06 -14.89
C LYS A 260 7.00 -16.78 -13.72
N VAL A 261 5.67 -16.65 -13.55
CA VAL A 261 4.89 -17.40 -12.53
C VAL A 261 5.00 -18.91 -12.79
N ARG A 262 4.78 -19.34 -14.04
CA ARG A 262 4.95 -20.73 -14.44
C ARG A 262 6.36 -21.24 -14.16
N ASP A 263 7.39 -20.48 -14.52
CA ASP A 263 8.78 -20.90 -14.38
C ASP A 263 9.22 -20.95 -12.92
N ALA A 264 8.70 -20.01 -12.07
CA ALA A 264 8.90 -20.06 -10.64
C ALA A 264 8.34 -21.36 -10.03
N LEU A 265 7.13 -21.78 -10.42
CA LEU A 265 6.52 -23.03 -9.99
C LEU A 265 7.25 -24.28 -10.53
N LEU A 266 7.58 -24.32 -11.82
CA LEU A 266 8.20 -25.48 -12.44
C LEU A 266 9.60 -25.75 -11.92
N HIS A 267 10.35 -24.70 -11.63
CA HIS A 267 11.77 -24.80 -11.28
C HIS A 267 12.03 -24.51 -9.81
N MET A 268 11.00 -24.20 -9.02
CA MET A 268 11.10 -23.83 -7.60
C MET A 268 12.16 -22.75 -7.35
N GLN A 269 12.23 -21.77 -8.25
CA GLN A 269 13.29 -20.75 -8.29
C GLN A 269 12.80 -19.39 -7.80
N GLN A 270 13.76 -18.51 -7.52
CA GLN A 270 13.55 -17.19 -6.94
C GLN A 270 12.95 -17.29 -5.52
N ARG A 271 13.51 -18.22 -4.71
CA ARG A 271 13.11 -18.37 -3.31
C ARG A 271 13.54 -17.15 -2.51
N ILE A 272 12.61 -16.61 -1.75
CA ILE A 272 12.86 -15.53 -0.79
C ILE A 272 13.28 -16.14 0.54
N THR A 273 14.42 -15.68 1.04
CA THR A 273 14.96 -16.03 2.36
C THR A 273 15.18 -14.75 3.15
N VAL A 274 14.74 -14.77 4.39
CA VAL A 274 15.00 -13.69 5.35
C VAL A 274 16.00 -14.24 6.35
N PRO A 275 17.14 -13.57 6.59
CA PRO A 275 18.08 -13.95 7.64
C PRO A 275 17.43 -13.98 9.02
N ASP A 276 17.98 -14.82 9.93
CA ASP A 276 17.55 -14.94 11.33
C ASP A 276 17.84 -13.67 12.13
#